data_080244966eb800dfaab6dd1aa35f434c
#
_entry.id   080244966eb800dfaab6dd1aa35f434c
#
_cell.length_a   1.000
_cell.length_b   1.000
_cell.length_c   1.000
_cell.angle_alpha   90.00
_cell.angle_beta   90.00
_cell.angle_gamma   90.00
#
_symmetry.space_group_name_H-M   'P 1'
#
loop_
_entity.id
_entity.type
_entity.pdbx_description
1 polymer ?
#
loop_
_entity_poly.entity_id
_entity_poly.type
_entity_poly.pdbx_seq_one_letter_code
_entity_poly.pdbx_strand_id
1 'polypeptide(L)'
;MALLDKWIALDIGAYLARFYDFSTQKEIVLKTIIAQKGSEVLGVSDQAIAYLYKDLDTIQIQYPISHGQILHSIEPLIHEGLDKLHAYDGLLRPSVLVSVPSELSQRQRELWQQAFLNCGVRKIEFISNLEVLQEENPCFLVHSGHSYTEIHICAYDKVLVSKTIYYAGVQVDEQIQRIVYMKTGYFITKVDAAHLKEMASDAFWQQKNILLMCYGFDSRQNLHPIQIESSIVWPAIEMVSSQISLWVKHCFDTLPASLQEYFLMHGIELSGGMADCFGPSQLISQNISCPVLCTKRGQYDMIDALKGVKSA
;
A
#
# COMPACT_ATOMS: atom_id res chain seq x y z
N MET A 1 -22.85 3.85 24.19
CA MET A 1 -22.04 4.74 23.34
C MET A 1 -22.93 5.67 22.54
N ALA A 2 -22.62 6.95 22.48
CA ALA A 2 -23.52 7.94 21.92
C ALA A 2 -23.82 7.65 20.45
N LEU A 3 -25.08 7.49 20.12
CA LEU A 3 -25.67 7.33 18.78
C LEU A 3 -25.33 8.49 17.79
N LEU A 4 -24.40 9.37 18.16
CA LEU A 4 -24.12 10.62 17.46
C LEU A 4 -22.71 10.71 16.85
N ASP A 5 -21.77 9.82 17.20
CA ASP A 5 -20.39 9.88 16.73
C ASP A 5 -20.15 8.90 15.57
N LYS A 6 -20.12 9.43 14.35
CA LYS A 6 -19.73 8.65 13.17
C LYS A 6 -18.21 8.52 13.10
N TRP A 7 -17.72 7.29 13.25
CA TRP A 7 -16.30 6.95 13.14
C TRP A 7 -16.03 6.23 11.83
N ILE A 8 -14.91 6.59 11.21
CA ILE A 8 -14.42 6.00 9.96
C ILE A 8 -12.98 5.57 10.16
N ALA A 9 -12.67 4.31 9.88
CA ALA A 9 -11.30 3.83 9.80
C ALA A 9 -10.72 4.15 8.43
N LEU A 10 -9.43 4.53 8.39
CA LEU A 10 -8.72 4.94 7.19
C LEU A 10 -7.33 4.28 7.15
N ASP A 11 -7.08 3.58 6.04
CA ASP A 11 -5.76 3.16 5.61
C ASP A 11 -5.46 3.88 4.29
N ILE A 12 -4.62 4.91 4.33
CA ILE A 12 -4.30 5.72 3.14
C ILE A 12 -2.86 5.43 2.71
N GLY A 13 -2.73 4.43 1.87
CA GLY A 13 -1.45 4.05 1.27
C GLY A 13 -1.11 4.82 0.00
N ALA A 14 0.11 4.62 -0.52
CA ALA A 14 0.59 5.29 -1.74
C ALA A 14 -0.06 4.78 -3.03
N TYR A 15 -0.73 3.62 -3.02
CA TYR A 15 -1.42 3.04 -4.18
C TYR A 15 -2.93 3.00 -4.00
N LEU A 16 -3.40 2.54 -2.84
CA LEU A 16 -4.82 2.46 -2.49
C LEU A 16 -5.08 3.19 -1.17
N ALA A 17 -6.23 3.85 -1.10
CA ALA A 17 -6.81 4.41 0.11
C ALA A 17 -8.10 3.68 0.43
N ARG A 18 -8.23 3.18 1.66
CA ARG A 18 -9.39 2.43 2.15
C ARG A 18 -10.07 3.20 3.27
N PHE A 19 -11.39 3.22 3.20
CA PHE A 19 -12.26 3.91 4.13
C PHE A 19 -13.33 2.93 4.61
N TYR A 20 -13.50 2.79 5.90
CA TYR A 20 -14.51 1.91 6.49
C TYR A 20 -15.34 2.65 7.53
N ASP A 21 -16.66 2.66 7.34
CA ASP A 21 -17.61 3.26 8.26
C ASP A 21 -18.09 2.20 9.28
N PHE A 22 -17.74 2.40 10.55
CA PHE A 22 -18.12 1.49 11.64
C PHE A 22 -19.64 1.39 11.86
N SER A 23 -20.40 2.43 11.51
CA SER A 23 -21.84 2.46 11.74
C SER A 23 -22.62 1.69 10.68
N THR A 24 -22.23 1.81 9.42
CA THR A 24 -22.91 1.18 8.27
C THR A 24 -22.20 -0.08 7.79
N GLN A 25 -20.97 -0.36 8.28
CA GLN A 25 -20.08 -1.44 7.82
C GLN A 25 -19.75 -1.36 6.32
N LYS A 26 -19.90 -0.17 5.73
CA LYS A 26 -19.57 0.08 4.33
C LYS A 26 -18.09 0.37 4.18
N GLU A 27 -17.46 -0.25 3.18
CA GLU A 27 -16.08 -0.03 2.79
C GLU A 27 -16.00 0.63 1.41
N ILE A 28 -15.09 1.59 1.27
CA ILE A 28 -14.76 2.25 0.01
C ILE A 28 -13.26 2.10 -0.22
N VAL A 29 -12.88 1.72 -1.44
CA VAL A 29 -11.49 1.66 -1.89
C VAL A 29 -11.31 2.64 -3.04
N LEU A 30 -10.29 3.49 -2.93
CA LEU A 30 -9.91 4.47 -3.95
C LEU A 30 -8.45 4.28 -4.33
N LYS A 31 -8.11 4.47 -5.60
CA LYS A 31 -6.70 4.61 -6.00
C LYS A 31 -6.17 5.98 -5.56
N THR A 32 -4.96 5.99 -5.01
CA THR A 32 -4.31 7.21 -4.49
C THR A 32 -3.69 8.01 -5.64
N ILE A 33 -4.54 8.54 -6.51
CA ILE A 33 -4.17 9.30 -7.71
C ILE A 33 -5.16 10.44 -7.93
N ILE A 34 -4.64 11.61 -8.33
CA ILE A 34 -5.40 12.83 -8.58
C ILE A 34 -4.97 13.41 -9.92
N ALA A 35 -5.93 13.81 -10.74
CA ALA A 35 -5.71 14.57 -11.97
C ALA A 35 -6.10 16.02 -11.73
N GLN A 36 -5.20 16.96 -12.06
CA GLN A 36 -5.50 18.40 -11.93
C GLN A 36 -4.96 19.23 -13.09
N LYS A 37 -5.56 20.40 -13.29
CA LYS A 37 -5.13 21.43 -14.24
C LYS A 37 -4.98 22.75 -13.50
N GLY A 38 -3.74 23.17 -13.29
CA GLY A 38 -3.46 24.29 -12.40
C GLY A 38 -3.93 23.97 -10.97
N SER A 39 -4.88 24.74 -10.44
CA SER A 39 -5.51 24.51 -9.13
C SER A 39 -6.82 23.71 -9.19
N GLU A 40 -7.34 23.43 -10.39
CA GLU A 40 -8.59 22.71 -10.58
C GLU A 40 -8.37 21.20 -10.53
N VAL A 41 -9.09 20.51 -9.64
CA VAL A 41 -9.13 19.04 -9.58
C VAL A 41 -10.10 18.52 -10.63
N LEU A 42 -9.58 17.77 -11.61
CA LEU A 42 -10.35 17.19 -12.70
C LEU A 42 -10.93 15.82 -12.35
N GLY A 43 -10.31 15.10 -11.42
CA GLY A 43 -10.77 13.80 -10.98
C GLY A 43 -9.86 13.17 -9.94
N VAL A 44 -10.42 12.21 -9.21
CA VAL A 44 -9.76 11.43 -8.16
C VAL A 44 -9.97 9.95 -8.45
N SER A 45 -9.01 9.11 -8.10
CA SER A 45 -9.08 7.65 -8.25
C SER A 45 -9.35 7.25 -9.71
N ASP A 46 -10.39 6.45 -9.99
CA ASP A 46 -10.69 5.97 -11.34
C ASP A 46 -11.00 7.12 -12.33
N GLN A 47 -11.57 8.23 -11.85
CA GLN A 47 -11.75 9.42 -12.68
C GLN A 47 -10.40 10.02 -13.11
N ALA A 48 -9.40 10.05 -12.21
CA ALA A 48 -8.06 10.53 -12.53
C ALA A 48 -7.36 9.65 -13.56
N ILE A 49 -7.58 8.33 -13.52
CA ILE A 49 -7.01 7.36 -14.47
C ILE A 49 -7.45 7.67 -15.91
N ALA A 50 -8.67 8.13 -16.12
CA ALA A 50 -9.17 8.51 -17.44
C ALA A 50 -8.36 9.66 -18.10
N TYR A 51 -7.55 10.38 -17.33
CA TYR A 51 -6.67 11.44 -17.81
C TYR A 51 -5.24 10.98 -18.11
N LEU A 52 -4.83 9.77 -17.68
CA LEU A 52 -3.48 9.25 -17.94
C LEU A 52 -3.12 9.16 -19.44
N TYR A 53 -4.12 9.00 -20.28
CA TYR A 53 -3.96 8.80 -21.71
C TYR A 53 -4.44 10.01 -22.54
N LYS A 54 -4.74 11.14 -21.87
CA LYS A 54 -5.12 12.39 -22.53
C LYS A 54 -3.90 13.31 -22.67
N ASP A 55 -4.10 14.45 -23.34
CA ASP A 55 -3.08 15.47 -23.53
C ASP A 55 -2.45 15.90 -22.18
N LEU A 56 -1.20 15.50 -21.98
CA LEU A 56 -0.47 15.69 -20.74
C LEU A 56 0.12 17.10 -20.59
N ASP A 57 0.13 17.93 -21.65
CA ASP A 57 0.79 19.25 -21.61
C ASP A 57 0.13 20.21 -20.61
N THR A 58 -1.14 19.98 -20.30
CA THR A 58 -1.90 20.84 -19.38
C THR A 58 -2.43 20.12 -18.14
N ILE A 59 -2.42 18.79 -18.11
CA ILE A 59 -2.96 17.97 -17.02
C ILE A 59 -1.81 17.34 -16.24
N GLN A 60 -1.81 17.56 -14.94
CA GLN A 60 -0.85 16.95 -14.03
C GLN A 60 -1.51 15.77 -13.30
N ILE A 61 -0.86 14.61 -13.39
CA ILE A 61 -1.23 13.43 -12.62
C ILE A 61 -0.37 13.39 -11.38
N GLN A 62 -1.00 13.45 -10.21
CA GLN A 62 -0.34 13.46 -8.92
C GLN A 62 -0.55 12.15 -8.18
N TYR A 63 0.51 11.67 -7.53
CA TYR A 63 0.51 10.59 -6.55
C TYR A 63 0.78 11.23 -5.19
N PRO A 64 -0.27 11.58 -4.42
CA PRO A 64 -0.14 12.49 -3.28
C PRO A 64 0.61 11.91 -2.10
N ILE A 65 0.79 10.58 -2.04
CA ILE A 65 1.47 9.88 -0.94
C ILE A 65 2.69 9.12 -1.47
N SER A 66 3.80 9.23 -0.76
CA SER A 66 4.96 8.36 -0.89
C SER A 66 5.63 8.17 0.46
N HIS A 67 6.06 6.94 0.77
CA HIS A 67 6.72 6.59 2.04
C HIS A 67 5.92 7.03 3.29
N GLY A 68 4.59 6.93 3.22
CA GLY A 68 3.68 7.40 4.26
C GLY A 68 3.64 8.92 4.44
N GLN A 69 4.29 9.68 3.58
CA GLN A 69 4.38 11.13 3.62
C GLN A 69 3.46 11.78 2.59
N ILE A 70 2.83 12.88 2.96
CA ILE A 70 2.09 13.74 2.04
C ILE A 70 3.08 14.54 1.21
N LEU A 71 3.03 14.37 -0.11
CA LEU A 71 3.85 15.10 -1.09
C LEU A 71 3.07 16.19 -1.82
N HIS A 72 1.78 15.96 -2.03
CA HIS A 72 0.85 16.86 -2.71
C HIS A 72 -0.47 16.93 -1.94
N SER A 73 -1.35 17.87 -2.30
CA SER A 73 -2.67 17.98 -1.68
C SER A 73 -3.43 16.64 -1.73
N ILE A 74 -3.82 16.13 -0.56
CA ILE A 74 -4.55 14.86 -0.39
C ILE A 74 -6.02 15.08 -0.08
N GLU A 75 -6.41 16.32 0.20
CA GLU A 75 -7.78 16.68 0.56
C GLU A 75 -8.83 16.20 -0.46
N PRO A 76 -8.59 16.26 -1.80
CA PRO A 76 -9.57 15.75 -2.77
C PRO A 76 -9.83 14.25 -2.60
N LEU A 77 -8.80 13.46 -2.27
CA LEU A 77 -8.93 12.01 -2.04
C LEU A 77 -9.70 11.72 -0.75
N ILE A 78 -9.38 12.44 0.34
CA ILE A 78 -10.08 12.31 1.62
C ILE A 78 -11.56 12.68 1.46
N HIS A 79 -11.84 13.79 0.78
CA HIS A 79 -13.20 14.27 0.53
C HIS A 79 -14.01 13.24 -0.26
N GLU A 80 -13.48 12.73 -1.37
CA GLU A 80 -14.12 11.71 -2.20
C GLU A 80 -14.49 10.45 -1.41
N GLY A 81 -13.57 9.96 -0.54
CA GLY A 81 -13.80 8.78 0.28
C GLY A 81 -14.89 9.01 1.34
N LEU A 82 -14.84 10.16 2.02
CA LEU A 82 -15.83 10.53 3.04
C LEU A 82 -17.20 10.78 2.43
N ASP A 83 -17.28 11.42 1.26
CA ASP A 83 -18.55 11.66 0.54
C ASP A 83 -19.19 10.35 0.09
N LYS A 84 -18.44 9.42 -0.46
CA LYS A 84 -18.95 8.08 -0.85
C LYS A 84 -19.48 7.26 0.33
N LEU A 85 -19.00 7.53 1.55
CA LEU A 85 -19.52 6.96 2.79
C LEU A 85 -20.69 7.76 3.38
N HIS A 86 -21.11 8.85 2.73
CA HIS A 86 -22.11 9.77 3.30
C HIS A 86 -21.73 10.24 4.72
N ALA A 87 -20.42 10.52 4.91
CA ALA A 87 -19.88 10.81 6.22
C ALA A 87 -20.38 12.13 6.82
N TYR A 88 -20.86 13.02 5.96
CA TYR A 88 -21.33 14.36 6.33
C TYR A 88 -22.85 14.47 6.54
N ASP A 89 -23.62 13.39 6.29
CA ASP A 89 -25.08 13.40 6.37
C ASP A 89 -25.63 13.44 7.83
N GLY A 90 -24.72 13.31 8.83
CA GLY A 90 -25.08 13.35 10.24
C GLY A 90 -25.14 14.76 10.84
N LEU A 91 -25.67 14.86 12.06
CA LEU A 91 -25.68 16.11 12.83
C LEU A 91 -24.28 16.57 13.25
N LEU A 92 -23.37 15.61 13.45
CA LEU A 92 -21.98 15.86 13.80
C LEU A 92 -21.03 15.51 12.64
N ARG A 93 -19.98 16.30 12.51
CA ARG A 93 -18.88 15.99 11.58
C ARG A 93 -18.20 14.67 11.94
N PRO A 94 -17.70 13.90 10.95
CA PRO A 94 -17.11 12.59 11.20
C PRO A 94 -15.84 12.68 12.06
N SER A 95 -15.57 11.60 12.78
CA SER A 95 -14.31 11.32 13.44
C SER A 95 -13.58 10.22 12.68
N VAL A 96 -12.25 10.26 12.65
CA VAL A 96 -11.44 9.30 11.89
C VAL A 96 -10.41 8.61 12.78
N LEU A 97 -10.18 7.32 12.52
CA LEU A 97 -9.08 6.51 13.01
C LEU A 97 -8.18 6.18 11.82
N VAL A 98 -6.93 6.62 11.84
CA VAL A 98 -6.03 6.59 10.69
C VAL A 98 -4.79 5.77 11.02
N SER A 99 -4.49 4.73 10.24
CA SER A 99 -3.20 4.05 10.30
C SER A 99 -2.10 4.92 9.68
N VAL A 100 -0.95 4.96 10.33
CA VAL A 100 0.20 5.73 9.89
C VAL A 100 1.48 4.90 10.07
N PRO A 101 2.55 5.19 9.29
CA PRO A 101 3.85 4.55 9.50
C PRO A 101 4.32 4.68 10.94
N SER A 102 4.99 3.65 11.45
CA SER A 102 5.47 3.62 12.84
C SER A 102 6.46 4.76 13.14
N GLU A 103 7.19 5.22 12.12
CA GLU A 103 8.16 6.32 12.22
C GLU A 103 7.67 7.59 11.50
N LEU A 104 6.43 8.01 11.75
CA LEU A 104 5.92 9.27 11.17
C LEU A 104 6.48 10.48 11.91
N SER A 105 7.16 11.39 11.18
CA SER A 105 7.69 12.62 11.76
C SER A 105 6.59 13.56 12.26
N GLN A 106 6.89 14.39 13.27
CA GLN A 106 5.93 15.35 13.82
C GLN A 106 5.40 16.30 12.72
N ARG A 107 6.26 16.77 11.82
CA ARG A 107 5.86 17.62 10.68
C ARG A 107 4.85 16.91 9.78
N GLN A 108 5.07 15.64 9.46
CA GLN A 108 4.14 14.87 8.63
C GLN A 108 2.82 14.62 9.36
N ARG A 109 2.87 14.35 10.67
CA ARG A 109 1.65 14.21 11.49
C ARG A 109 0.81 15.49 11.47
N GLU A 110 1.43 16.65 11.53
CA GLU A 110 0.75 17.95 11.43
C GLU A 110 0.13 18.18 10.05
N LEU A 111 0.82 17.80 8.96
CA LEU A 111 0.26 17.86 7.60
C LEU A 111 -0.97 16.94 7.45
N TRP A 112 -0.91 15.71 7.94
CA TRP A 112 -2.04 14.81 7.96
C TRP A 112 -3.21 15.39 8.76
N GLN A 113 -2.94 15.92 9.95
CA GLN A 113 -3.95 16.54 10.79
C GLN A 113 -4.62 17.72 10.08
N GLN A 114 -3.84 18.58 9.45
CA GLN A 114 -4.36 19.74 8.72
C GLN A 114 -5.22 19.33 7.53
N ALA A 115 -4.80 18.33 6.75
CA ALA A 115 -5.57 17.81 5.62
C ALA A 115 -6.95 17.28 6.06
N PHE A 116 -7.03 16.53 7.15
CA PHE A 116 -8.31 16.06 7.69
C PHE A 116 -9.20 17.19 8.22
N LEU A 117 -8.60 18.16 8.92
CA LEU A 117 -9.34 19.34 9.40
C LEU A 117 -9.89 20.17 8.24
N ASN A 118 -9.13 20.35 7.16
CA ASN A 118 -9.59 21.03 5.94
C ASN A 118 -10.77 20.30 5.29
N CYS A 119 -10.84 18.97 5.42
CA CYS A 119 -11.97 18.15 4.99
C CYS A 119 -13.14 18.15 6.00
N GLY A 120 -13.09 18.96 7.05
CA GLY A 120 -14.16 19.08 8.03
C GLY A 120 -14.30 17.88 8.98
N VAL A 121 -13.25 17.09 9.16
CA VAL A 121 -13.21 16.03 10.17
C VAL A 121 -13.11 16.66 11.55
N ARG A 122 -13.89 16.14 12.53
CA ARG A 122 -13.99 16.70 13.88
C ARG A 122 -12.90 16.20 14.82
N LYS A 123 -12.62 14.90 14.78
CA LYS A 123 -11.63 14.25 15.64
C LYS A 123 -10.77 13.29 14.80
N ILE A 124 -9.48 13.29 15.07
CA ILE A 124 -8.50 12.45 14.36
C ILE A 124 -7.74 11.67 15.41
N GLU A 125 -7.73 10.36 15.30
CA GLU A 125 -6.89 9.45 16.06
C GLU A 125 -5.90 8.78 15.10
N PHE A 126 -4.61 8.92 15.38
CA PHE A 126 -3.54 8.24 14.66
C PHE A 126 -3.09 7.02 15.45
N ILE A 127 -3.00 5.89 14.78
CA ILE A 127 -2.48 4.64 15.31
C ILE A 127 -1.36 4.14 14.39
N SER A 128 -0.27 3.66 14.95
CA SER A 128 0.85 3.16 14.13
C SER A 128 0.52 1.82 13.49
N ASN A 129 1.10 1.54 12.32
CA ASN A 129 0.92 0.26 11.64
C ASN A 129 1.30 -0.91 12.53
N LEU A 130 2.38 -0.77 13.32
CA LEU A 130 2.79 -1.79 14.29
C LEU A 130 1.71 -2.07 15.34
N GLU A 131 1.16 -1.00 15.96
CA GLU A 131 0.12 -1.15 16.99
C GLU A 131 -1.17 -1.79 16.45
N VAL A 132 -1.48 -1.53 15.17
CA VAL A 132 -2.66 -2.10 14.52
C VAL A 132 -2.48 -3.58 14.20
N LEU A 133 -1.29 -3.98 13.70
CA LEU A 133 -1.03 -5.31 13.17
C LEU A 133 -0.47 -6.28 14.22
N GLN A 134 0.04 -5.79 15.34
CA GLN A 134 0.60 -6.64 16.37
C GLN A 134 -0.50 -7.34 17.17
N GLU A 135 -0.69 -8.64 16.93
CA GLU A 135 -1.66 -9.48 17.66
C GLU A 135 -1.01 -10.26 18.81
N GLU A 136 0.24 -10.66 18.66
CA GLU A 136 0.94 -11.54 19.60
C GLU A 136 2.28 -10.96 20.08
N ASN A 137 2.86 -11.56 21.12
CA ASN A 137 4.19 -11.25 21.66
C ASN A 137 4.85 -12.55 22.19
N PRO A 138 5.95 -13.07 21.58
CA PRO A 138 6.77 -12.42 20.54
C PRO A 138 6.10 -12.38 19.16
N CYS A 139 6.38 -11.33 18.38
CA CYS A 139 5.98 -11.25 16.97
C CYS A 139 7.14 -10.81 16.07
N PHE A 140 7.15 -11.29 14.84
CA PHE A 140 8.00 -10.82 13.76
C PHE A 140 7.11 -10.42 12.60
N LEU A 141 6.87 -9.13 12.46
CA LEU A 141 5.97 -8.55 11.48
C LEU A 141 6.76 -7.89 10.35
N VAL A 142 6.42 -8.24 9.12
CA VAL A 142 6.87 -7.57 7.90
C VAL A 142 5.65 -6.99 7.20
N HIS A 143 5.48 -5.67 7.25
CA HIS A 143 4.42 -4.98 6.52
C HIS A 143 4.99 -4.38 5.24
N SER A 144 4.69 -4.98 4.09
CA SER A 144 5.23 -4.55 2.79
C SER A 144 4.13 -3.98 1.90
N GLY A 145 4.12 -2.65 1.80
CA GLY A 145 3.15 -1.88 1.04
C GLY A 145 3.58 -1.58 -0.40
N HIS A 146 3.08 -0.46 -0.93
CA HIS A 146 3.46 0.01 -2.26
C HIS A 146 4.76 0.84 -2.25
N SER A 147 5.00 1.68 -1.25
CA SER A 147 6.12 2.62 -1.27
C SER A 147 7.22 2.36 -0.24
N TYR A 148 7.00 1.49 0.74
CA TYR A 148 7.96 1.09 1.76
C TYR A 148 7.58 -0.26 2.38
N THR A 149 8.55 -0.86 3.07
CA THR A 149 8.37 -2.06 3.90
C THR A 149 8.83 -1.74 5.32
N GLU A 150 8.01 -2.03 6.31
CA GLU A 150 8.35 -1.98 7.73
C GLU A 150 8.65 -3.40 8.23
N ILE A 151 9.70 -3.53 9.03
CA ILE A 151 10.11 -4.77 9.69
C ILE A 151 10.13 -4.51 11.18
N HIS A 152 9.28 -5.19 11.93
CA HIS A 152 9.18 -5.06 13.38
C HIS A 152 9.35 -6.41 14.05
N ILE A 153 10.16 -6.42 15.11
CA ILE A 153 10.31 -7.60 15.96
C ILE A 153 10.06 -7.16 17.40
N CYS A 154 9.05 -7.74 18.00
CA CYS A 154 8.67 -7.47 19.37
C CYS A 154 8.83 -8.73 20.22
N ALA A 155 9.40 -8.59 21.40
CA ALA A 155 9.47 -9.64 22.40
C ALA A 155 9.67 -9.02 23.79
N TYR A 156 9.23 -9.71 24.84
CA TYR A 156 9.38 -9.24 26.23
C TYR A 156 8.75 -7.85 26.46
N ASP A 157 7.62 -7.58 25.82
CA ASP A 157 6.89 -6.30 25.85
C ASP A 157 7.73 -5.10 25.37
N LYS A 158 8.68 -5.36 24.46
CA LYS A 158 9.56 -4.35 23.86
C LYS A 158 9.69 -4.54 22.37
N VAL A 159 9.81 -3.43 21.65
CA VAL A 159 10.26 -3.42 20.26
C VAL A 159 11.78 -3.63 20.26
N LEU A 160 12.23 -4.77 19.74
CA LEU A 160 13.65 -5.12 19.60
C LEU A 160 14.24 -4.59 18.30
N VAL A 161 13.45 -4.66 17.23
CA VAL A 161 13.80 -4.14 15.91
C VAL A 161 12.62 -3.35 15.36
N SER A 162 12.89 -2.15 14.89
CA SER A 162 11.99 -1.34 14.06
C SER A 162 12.82 -0.82 12.89
N LYS A 163 12.47 -1.21 11.68
CA LYS A 163 13.23 -0.87 10.48
C LYS A 163 12.30 -0.57 9.33
N THR A 164 12.45 0.60 8.72
CA THR A 164 11.80 0.95 7.46
C THR A 164 12.79 0.85 6.32
N ILE A 165 12.43 0.16 5.25
CA ILE A 165 13.19 0.04 4.02
C ILE A 165 12.36 0.50 2.82
N TYR A 166 13.03 1.02 1.79
CA TYR A 166 12.37 1.56 0.60
C TYR A 166 12.42 0.59 -0.58
N TYR A 167 12.29 -0.71 -0.28
CA TYR A 167 12.02 -1.77 -1.25
C TYR A 167 10.58 -2.23 -1.05
N ALA A 168 9.72 -2.01 -2.07
CA ALA A 168 8.29 -2.26 -1.99
C ALA A 168 7.68 -2.30 -3.40
N GLY A 169 6.36 -2.24 -3.51
CA GLY A 169 5.64 -2.36 -4.78
C GLY A 169 6.04 -1.36 -5.87
N VAL A 170 6.38 -0.12 -5.49
CA VAL A 170 6.75 0.93 -6.46
C VAL A 170 8.06 0.62 -7.19
N GLN A 171 9.04 -0.01 -6.51
CA GLN A 171 10.29 -0.43 -7.17
C GLN A 171 10.04 -1.57 -8.16
N VAL A 172 9.06 -2.45 -7.88
CA VAL A 172 8.63 -3.47 -8.85
C VAL A 172 8.03 -2.78 -10.09
N ASP A 173 7.15 -1.81 -9.90
CA ASP A 173 6.50 -1.08 -10.99
C ASP A 173 7.54 -0.36 -11.87
N GLU A 174 8.53 0.28 -11.27
CA GLU A 174 9.63 0.92 -11.99
C GLU A 174 10.47 -0.07 -12.80
N GLN A 175 10.73 -1.26 -12.28
CA GLN A 175 11.43 -2.31 -13.03
C GLN A 175 10.56 -2.85 -14.17
N ILE A 176 9.26 -3.02 -13.96
CA ILE A 176 8.33 -3.41 -15.02
C ILE A 176 8.32 -2.37 -16.14
N GLN A 177 8.23 -1.08 -15.82
CA GLN A 177 8.31 0.00 -16.81
C GLN A 177 9.59 -0.10 -17.65
N ARG A 178 10.74 -0.35 -17.01
CA ARG A 178 12.05 -0.52 -17.70
C ARG A 178 12.06 -1.76 -18.60
N ILE A 179 11.56 -2.89 -18.09
CA ILE A 179 11.53 -4.15 -18.86
C ILE A 179 10.62 -4.01 -20.08
N VAL A 180 9.42 -3.44 -19.90
CA VAL A 180 8.49 -3.20 -21.00
C VAL A 180 9.13 -2.30 -22.05
N TYR A 181 9.74 -1.18 -21.64
CA TYR A 181 10.42 -0.28 -22.56
C TYR A 181 11.54 -0.98 -23.33
N MET A 182 12.40 -1.74 -22.66
CA MET A 182 13.49 -2.48 -23.31
C MET A 182 13.01 -3.53 -24.30
N LYS A 183 11.85 -4.15 -24.03
CA LYS A 183 11.29 -5.21 -24.90
C LYS A 183 10.46 -4.67 -26.06
N THR A 184 9.76 -3.57 -25.87
CA THR A 184 8.74 -3.08 -26.80
C THR A 184 9.05 -1.71 -27.40
N GLY A 185 9.91 -0.92 -26.77
CA GLY A 185 10.19 0.48 -27.13
C GLY A 185 9.10 1.45 -26.65
N TYR A 186 8.07 0.99 -25.89
CA TYR A 186 6.98 1.82 -25.42
C TYR A 186 7.09 2.14 -23.93
N PHE A 187 6.71 3.36 -23.56
CA PHE A 187 6.61 3.79 -22.16
C PHE A 187 5.21 3.49 -21.64
N ILE A 188 5.10 2.79 -20.53
CA ILE A 188 3.84 2.53 -19.83
C ILE A 188 3.70 3.41 -18.58
N THR A 189 2.47 3.67 -18.16
CA THR A 189 2.19 4.44 -16.94
C THR A 189 2.52 3.61 -15.67
N LYS A 190 2.64 4.28 -14.52
CA LYS A 190 2.78 3.58 -13.22
C LYS A 190 1.57 2.70 -12.91
N VAL A 191 0.38 3.14 -13.33
CA VAL A 191 -0.87 2.38 -13.12
C VAL A 191 -0.87 1.10 -13.96
N ASP A 192 -0.41 1.18 -15.23
CA ASP A 192 -0.27 -0.02 -16.06
C ASP A 192 0.78 -0.97 -15.49
N ALA A 193 1.91 -0.46 -15.01
CA ALA A 193 2.94 -1.30 -14.40
C ALA A 193 2.44 -2.03 -13.16
N ALA A 194 1.70 -1.34 -12.27
CA ALA A 194 1.08 -1.96 -11.11
C ALA A 194 0.05 -3.03 -11.50
N HIS A 195 -0.76 -2.76 -12.52
CA HIS A 195 -1.71 -3.73 -13.06
C HIS A 195 -1.01 -4.98 -13.65
N LEU A 196 0.06 -4.78 -14.41
CA LEU A 196 0.87 -5.89 -14.94
C LEU A 196 1.49 -6.72 -13.81
N LYS A 197 1.96 -6.09 -12.72
CA LYS A 197 2.46 -6.78 -11.53
C LYS A 197 1.41 -7.69 -10.91
N GLU A 198 0.19 -7.18 -10.68
CA GLU A 198 -0.92 -7.93 -10.08
C GLU A 198 -1.28 -9.13 -10.96
N MET A 199 -1.52 -8.90 -12.25
CA MET A 199 -1.87 -9.97 -13.19
C MET A 199 -0.76 -11.00 -13.36
N ALA A 200 0.51 -10.57 -13.38
CA ALA A 200 1.65 -11.49 -13.49
C ALA A 200 1.80 -12.35 -12.22
N SER A 201 1.50 -11.79 -11.03
CA SER A 201 1.48 -12.54 -9.78
C SER A 201 0.38 -13.59 -9.76
N ASP A 202 -0.82 -13.23 -10.18
CA ASP A 202 -1.94 -14.17 -10.31
C ASP A 202 -1.63 -15.31 -11.29
N ALA A 203 -1.02 -14.98 -12.44
CA ALA A 203 -0.60 -15.96 -13.43
C ALA A 203 0.47 -16.92 -12.89
N PHE A 204 1.41 -16.42 -12.10
CA PHE A 204 2.43 -17.22 -11.44
C PHE A 204 1.81 -18.23 -10.45
N TRP A 205 0.90 -17.78 -9.58
CA TRP A 205 0.21 -18.65 -8.63
C TRP A 205 -0.63 -19.73 -9.32
N GLN A 206 -1.17 -19.43 -10.51
CA GLN A 206 -1.89 -20.39 -11.34
C GLN A 206 -0.96 -21.29 -12.19
N GLN A 207 0.36 -21.11 -12.11
CA GLN A 207 1.36 -21.80 -12.91
C GLN A 207 1.12 -21.65 -14.44
N LYS A 208 0.70 -20.45 -14.85
CA LYS A 208 0.40 -20.12 -16.25
C LYS A 208 1.29 -18.99 -16.73
N ASN A 209 1.74 -19.07 -17.98
CA ASN A 209 2.30 -17.95 -18.70
C ASN A 209 1.22 -17.41 -19.63
N ILE A 210 0.73 -16.22 -19.37
CA ILE A 210 -0.37 -15.59 -20.11
C ILE A 210 0.09 -14.30 -20.78
N LEU A 211 -0.62 -13.89 -21.84
CA LEU A 211 -0.43 -12.58 -22.45
C LEU A 211 -1.18 -11.54 -21.64
N LEU A 212 -0.43 -10.57 -21.15
CA LEU A 212 -0.93 -9.39 -20.45
C LEU A 212 -1.10 -8.25 -21.44
N MET A 213 -2.16 -7.47 -21.25
CA MET A 213 -2.48 -6.32 -22.09
C MET A 213 -2.34 -5.03 -21.31
N CYS A 214 -1.69 -4.02 -21.90
CA CYS A 214 -1.67 -2.66 -21.39
C CYS A 214 -1.56 -1.66 -22.54
N TYR A 215 -1.51 -0.38 -22.21
CA TYR A 215 -1.26 0.67 -23.18
C TYR A 215 0.10 1.31 -22.93
N GLY A 216 0.78 1.74 -24.00
CA GLY A 216 2.05 2.45 -23.91
C GLY A 216 2.20 3.51 -24.96
N PHE A 217 3.04 4.48 -24.68
CA PHE A 217 3.34 5.61 -25.54
C PHE A 217 4.64 5.36 -26.31
N ASP A 218 4.63 5.66 -27.60
CA ASP A 218 5.85 5.74 -28.40
C ASP A 218 6.63 7.05 -28.09
N SER A 219 7.78 7.23 -28.73
CA SER A 219 8.60 8.44 -28.57
C SER A 219 7.92 9.73 -29.08
N ARG A 220 6.82 9.61 -29.80
CA ARG A 220 6.00 10.74 -30.30
C ARG A 220 4.74 10.95 -29.47
N GLN A 221 4.63 10.28 -28.32
CA GLN A 221 3.46 10.33 -27.42
C GLN A 221 2.18 9.71 -28.03
N ASN A 222 2.27 8.89 -29.08
CA ASN A 222 1.11 8.16 -29.57
C ASN A 222 0.85 6.93 -28.71
N LEU A 223 -0.42 6.67 -28.40
CA LEU A 223 -0.86 5.56 -27.58
C LEU A 223 -1.02 4.28 -28.42
N HIS A 224 -0.43 3.18 -27.97
CA HIS A 224 -0.48 1.88 -28.62
C HIS A 224 -0.87 0.77 -27.65
N PRO A 225 -1.68 -0.23 -28.08
CA PRO A 225 -1.89 -1.44 -27.29
C PRO A 225 -0.61 -2.28 -27.29
N ILE A 226 -0.26 -2.80 -26.13
CA ILE A 226 0.94 -3.63 -25.94
C ILE A 226 0.51 -4.97 -25.39
N GLN A 227 1.15 -6.03 -25.87
CA GLN A 227 1.06 -7.38 -25.34
C GLN A 227 2.41 -7.82 -24.80
N ILE A 228 2.44 -8.36 -23.59
CA ILE A 228 3.65 -8.88 -22.95
C ILE A 228 3.34 -10.17 -22.20
N GLU A 229 4.21 -11.15 -22.27
CA GLU A 229 4.06 -12.38 -21.50
C GLU A 229 4.29 -12.12 -20.02
N SER A 230 3.48 -12.74 -19.14
CA SER A 230 3.61 -12.62 -17.68
C SER A 230 4.99 -13.03 -17.17
N SER A 231 5.62 -14.02 -17.79
CA SER A 231 6.99 -14.47 -17.48
C SER A 231 8.06 -13.39 -17.66
N ILE A 232 7.81 -12.39 -18.51
CA ILE A 232 8.73 -11.26 -18.72
C ILE A 232 8.71 -10.30 -17.52
N VAL A 233 7.59 -10.26 -16.79
CA VAL A 233 7.40 -9.39 -15.61
C VAL A 233 7.97 -10.01 -14.33
N TRP A 234 7.99 -11.33 -14.22
CA TRP A 234 8.42 -12.04 -13.00
C TRP A 234 9.79 -11.63 -12.45
N PRO A 235 10.85 -11.45 -13.27
CA PRO A 235 12.16 -11.03 -12.75
C PRO A 235 12.14 -9.69 -12.01
N ALA A 236 11.23 -8.78 -12.37
CA ALA A 236 11.06 -7.50 -11.65
C ALA A 236 10.56 -7.73 -10.22
N ILE A 237 9.59 -8.63 -10.05
CA ILE A 237 9.03 -8.97 -8.75
C ILE A 237 10.07 -9.70 -7.90
N GLU A 238 10.76 -10.71 -8.47
CA GLU A 238 11.79 -11.48 -7.77
C GLU A 238 12.95 -10.60 -7.28
N MET A 239 13.40 -9.66 -8.11
CA MET A 239 14.52 -8.78 -7.76
C MET A 239 14.21 -7.94 -6.51
N VAL A 240 13.05 -7.32 -6.44
CA VAL A 240 12.64 -6.50 -5.29
C VAL A 240 12.35 -7.38 -4.07
N SER A 241 11.70 -8.52 -4.28
CA SER A 241 11.41 -9.49 -3.22
C SER A 241 12.68 -10.05 -2.59
N SER A 242 13.74 -10.25 -3.39
CA SER A 242 15.07 -10.66 -2.89
C SER A 242 15.66 -9.61 -1.95
N GLN A 243 15.54 -8.34 -2.28
CA GLN A 243 16.02 -7.25 -1.41
C GLN A 243 15.22 -7.21 -0.08
N ILE A 244 13.91 -7.34 -0.15
CA ILE A 244 13.07 -7.42 1.06
C ILE A 244 13.52 -8.61 1.93
N SER A 245 13.65 -9.79 1.33
CA SER A 245 14.06 -11.01 2.04
C SER A 245 15.45 -10.90 2.68
N LEU A 246 16.42 -10.26 2.02
CA LEU A 246 17.75 -10.02 2.58
C LEU A 246 17.68 -9.10 3.82
N TRP A 247 16.86 -8.06 3.80
CA TRP A 247 16.68 -7.20 4.95
C TRP A 247 15.97 -7.92 6.11
N VAL A 248 14.95 -8.73 5.83
CA VAL A 248 14.27 -9.56 6.83
C VAL A 248 15.26 -10.53 7.47
N LYS A 249 16.08 -11.21 6.64
CA LYS A 249 17.12 -12.09 7.14
C LYS A 249 18.16 -11.35 7.99
N HIS A 250 18.59 -10.18 7.56
CA HIS A 250 19.52 -9.36 8.36
C HIS A 250 18.93 -9.04 9.74
N CYS A 251 17.67 -8.64 9.82
CA CYS A 251 16.99 -8.40 11.10
C CYS A 251 16.89 -9.68 11.93
N PHE A 252 16.55 -10.82 11.32
CA PHE A 252 16.50 -12.11 11.98
C PHE A 252 17.86 -12.53 12.59
N ASP A 253 18.94 -12.35 11.84
CA ASP A 253 20.31 -12.73 12.25
C ASP A 253 20.80 -11.89 13.44
N THR A 254 20.20 -10.74 13.75
CA THR A 254 20.55 -9.92 14.94
C THR A 254 19.89 -10.40 16.23
N LEU A 255 18.95 -11.33 16.16
CA LEU A 255 18.20 -11.79 17.31
C LEU A 255 19.00 -12.77 18.17
N PRO A 256 18.72 -12.84 19.49
CA PRO A 256 19.19 -13.92 20.34
C PRO A 256 18.74 -15.30 19.83
N ALA A 257 19.57 -16.33 20.04
CA ALA A 257 19.31 -17.68 19.54
C ALA A 257 17.92 -18.23 19.95
N SER A 258 17.47 -17.97 21.17
CA SER A 258 16.16 -18.39 21.66
C SER A 258 14.98 -17.79 20.87
N LEU A 259 15.11 -16.53 20.43
CA LEU A 259 14.09 -15.91 19.59
C LEU A 259 14.19 -16.39 18.14
N GLN A 260 15.41 -16.64 17.63
CA GLN A 260 15.57 -17.27 16.32
C GLN A 260 14.89 -18.65 16.29
N GLU A 261 15.13 -19.51 17.29
CA GLU A 261 14.47 -20.80 17.42
C GLU A 261 12.94 -20.66 17.49
N TYR A 262 12.45 -19.67 18.25
CA TYR A 262 11.02 -19.40 18.34
C TYR A 262 10.43 -19.09 16.95
N PHE A 263 11.01 -18.15 16.19
CA PHE A 263 10.49 -17.74 14.87
C PHE A 263 10.70 -18.81 13.78
N LEU A 264 11.73 -19.68 13.91
CA LEU A 264 11.86 -20.84 13.03
C LEU A 264 10.68 -21.82 13.18
N MET A 265 10.09 -21.90 14.35
CA MET A 265 8.93 -22.77 14.61
C MET A 265 7.59 -22.07 14.36
N HIS A 266 7.44 -20.81 14.74
CA HIS A 266 6.17 -20.10 14.72
C HIS A 266 5.98 -19.23 13.47
N GLY A 267 7.08 -18.87 12.80
CA GLY A 267 7.04 -18.14 11.54
C GLY A 267 7.18 -16.63 11.66
N ILE A 268 7.11 -15.99 10.50
CA ILE A 268 7.17 -14.55 10.28
C ILE A 268 5.86 -14.12 9.63
N GLU A 269 5.22 -13.10 10.15
CA GLU A 269 3.99 -12.54 9.59
C GLU A 269 4.33 -11.57 8.46
N LEU A 270 3.73 -11.77 7.28
CA LEU A 270 3.87 -10.89 6.13
C LEU A 270 2.50 -10.33 5.73
N SER A 271 2.38 -9.00 5.75
CA SER A 271 1.18 -8.25 5.43
C SER A 271 1.44 -7.16 4.38
N GLY A 272 0.38 -6.50 3.94
CA GLY A 272 0.42 -5.45 2.93
C GLY A 272 0.35 -5.97 1.49
N GLY A 273 0.23 -5.08 0.51
CA GLY A 273 -0.01 -5.45 -0.89
C GLY A 273 1.07 -6.33 -1.54
N MET A 274 2.31 -6.29 -1.03
CA MET A 274 3.36 -7.18 -1.51
C MET A 274 3.23 -8.62 -0.97
N ALA A 275 2.44 -8.85 0.09
CA ALA A 275 2.12 -10.20 0.55
C ALA A 275 1.24 -10.97 -0.46
N ASP A 276 0.44 -10.25 -1.24
CA ASP A 276 -0.39 -10.84 -2.30
C ASP A 276 0.43 -11.16 -3.57
N CYS A 277 1.62 -10.55 -3.73
CA CYS A 277 2.51 -10.85 -4.84
C CYS A 277 3.28 -12.16 -4.59
N PHE A 278 3.61 -12.87 -5.68
CA PHE A 278 4.58 -13.95 -5.55
C PHE A 278 5.98 -13.36 -5.22
N GLY A 279 6.84 -14.16 -4.63
CA GLY A 279 8.24 -13.80 -4.34
C GLY A 279 8.52 -13.48 -2.88
N PRO A 280 7.92 -12.45 -2.24
CA PRO A 280 8.32 -12.07 -0.89
C PRO A 280 8.20 -13.22 0.13
N SER A 281 7.05 -13.86 0.24
CA SER A 281 6.83 -14.96 1.18
C SER A 281 7.74 -16.16 0.91
N GLN A 282 7.92 -16.52 -0.36
CA GLN A 282 8.76 -17.63 -0.78
C GLN A 282 10.24 -17.38 -0.48
N LEU A 283 10.76 -16.20 -0.84
CA LEU A 283 12.16 -15.86 -0.65
C LEU A 283 12.52 -15.64 0.82
N ILE A 284 11.63 -15.07 1.63
CA ILE A 284 11.81 -14.98 3.09
C ILE A 284 11.88 -16.40 3.68
N SER A 285 10.92 -17.26 3.33
CA SER A 285 10.91 -18.65 3.82
C SER A 285 12.16 -19.43 3.41
N GLN A 286 12.63 -19.28 2.18
CA GLN A 286 13.84 -19.94 1.69
C GLN A 286 15.11 -19.44 2.39
N ASN A 287 15.25 -18.13 2.60
CA ASN A 287 16.46 -17.53 3.14
C ASN A 287 16.61 -17.73 4.66
N ILE A 288 15.51 -17.89 5.38
CA ILE A 288 15.50 -18.05 6.84
C ILE A 288 15.16 -19.49 7.26
N SER A 289 14.55 -20.27 6.36
CA SER A 289 14.05 -21.63 6.63
C SER A 289 12.94 -21.65 7.69
N CYS A 290 12.05 -20.63 7.68
CA CYS A 290 10.92 -20.53 8.59
C CYS A 290 9.59 -20.43 7.81
N PRO A 291 8.45 -20.77 8.42
CA PRO A 291 7.14 -20.47 7.87
C PRO A 291 6.95 -18.96 7.67
N VAL A 292 6.27 -18.56 6.59
CA VAL A 292 5.81 -17.18 6.41
C VAL A 292 4.29 -17.20 6.40
N LEU A 293 3.71 -16.48 7.34
CA LEU A 293 2.27 -16.41 7.57
C LEU A 293 1.72 -15.21 6.79
N CYS A 294 0.90 -15.48 5.80
CA CYS A 294 0.23 -14.44 5.01
C CYS A 294 -1.28 -14.65 5.11
N THR A 295 -2.02 -13.57 5.18
CA THR A 295 -3.47 -13.65 4.94
C THR A 295 -3.75 -13.86 3.46
N LYS A 296 -4.98 -14.20 3.11
CA LYS A 296 -5.39 -14.33 1.70
C LYS A 296 -5.59 -12.97 1.00
N ARG A 297 -5.55 -11.88 1.75
CA ARG A 297 -5.84 -10.52 1.28
C ARG A 297 -4.91 -9.52 1.95
N GLY A 298 -3.60 -9.74 1.84
CA GLY A 298 -2.58 -8.95 2.53
C GLY A 298 -2.73 -7.43 2.35
N GLN A 299 -3.19 -7.00 1.20
CA GLN A 299 -3.51 -5.60 0.92
C GLN A 299 -4.66 -5.03 1.78
N TYR A 300 -5.47 -5.85 2.45
CA TYR A 300 -6.57 -5.43 3.32
C TYR A 300 -6.26 -5.61 4.81
N ASP A 301 -5.13 -6.24 5.17
CA ASP A 301 -4.80 -6.56 6.57
C ASP A 301 -4.88 -5.33 7.46
N MET A 302 -4.38 -4.18 6.99
CA MET A 302 -4.39 -2.94 7.76
C MET A 302 -5.82 -2.46 8.06
N ILE A 303 -6.69 -2.39 7.05
CA ILE A 303 -8.07 -1.93 7.27
C ILE A 303 -8.88 -2.94 8.07
N ASP A 304 -8.63 -4.24 7.87
CA ASP A 304 -9.31 -5.31 8.62
C ASP A 304 -8.89 -5.30 10.10
N ALA A 305 -7.61 -5.06 10.40
CA ALA A 305 -7.12 -4.89 11.76
C ALA A 305 -7.68 -3.60 12.42
N LEU A 306 -7.77 -2.48 11.68
CA LEU A 306 -8.40 -1.25 12.18
C LEU A 306 -9.87 -1.45 12.56
N LYS A 307 -10.61 -2.33 11.87
CA LYS A 307 -12.00 -2.69 12.24
C LYS A 307 -12.07 -3.31 13.65
N GLY A 308 -11.04 -4.07 14.04
CA GLY A 308 -10.92 -4.69 15.36
C GLY A 308 -10.69 -3.69 16.48
N VAL A 309 -9.90 -2.63 16.26
CA VAL A 309 -9.50 -1.65 17.28
C VAL A 309 -10.68 -0.95 17.96
N LYS A 310 -11.77 -0.67 17.26
CA LYS A 310 -12.96 -0.01 17.83
C LYS A 310 -14.11 -0.96 18.20
N SER A 311 -13.98 -2.23 17.91
CA SER A 311 -14.93 -3.26 18.33
C SER A 311 -14.65 -3.76 19.77
N ALA A 312 -13.47 -3.47 20.28
CA ALA A 312 -13.03 -3.73 21.65
C ALA A 312 -13.23 -2.48 22.53
#